data_4576ff1bf3b7d2450a5581c9d79bc2a1
#
_entry.id   4576ff1bf3b7d2450a5581c9d79bc2a1
#
_cell.length_a   1.000
_cell.length_b   1.000
_cell.length_c   1.000
_cell.angle_alpha   90.00
_cell.angle_beta   90.00
_cell.angle_gamma   90.00
#
_symmetry.space_group_name_H-M   'P 1'
#
loop_
_entity.id
_entity.type
_entity.pdbx_description
1 polymer ?
#
loop_
_entity_poly.entity_id
_entity_poly.type
_entity_poly.pdbx_seq_one_letter_code
_entity_poly.pdbx_strand_id
1 'polypeptide(L)'
;GFASFNVAIRTAWSDSRSGESRFGVGCGIVWDSNPSDEFEELQTKARILKQPDPGFHLFETMRVSQGKITRLSRHLLRLENSAQYWSFVFDRQAAESYLNELMSSIDSAKHWRLRLQLNRCGALSHTLHPFVPDEAVTDRKCLPLSVSPTPIDSTDSFLIHKTSRREAYDRAVAEVPEGVSPLLVNELGHVTE
;
A
#
# COMPACT_ATOMS: atom_id res chain seq x y z
N GLY A 1 -11.71 45.44 20.61
CA GLY A 1 -11.78 44.45 19.55
C GLY A 1 -10.72 43.38 19.75
N PHE A 2 -11.06 42.16 19.44
CA PHE A 2 -10.13 41.03 19.46
C PHE A 2 -9.75 40.71 18.01
N ALA A 3 -8.45 40.56 17.72
CA ALA A 3 -7.96 40.16 16.41
C ALA A 3 -7.08 38.92 16.58
N SER A 4 -7.28 37.91 15.76
CA SER A 4 -6.47 36.70 15.69
C SER A 4 -5.85 36.56 14.31
N PHE A 5 -4.55 36.31 14.25
CA PHE A 5 -3.81 36.14 13.00
C PHE A 5 -3.20 34.74 12.97
N ASN A 6 -3.21 34.11 11.81
CA ASN A 6 -2.56 32.85 11.54
C ASN A 6 -1.73 32.95 10.24
N VAL A 7 -0.58 32.29 10.21
CA VAL A 7 0.25 32.19 9.01
C VAL A 7 -0.14 30.89 8.29
N ALA A 8 -0.90 31.02 7.23
CA ALA A 8 -1.40 29.89 6.42
C ALA A 8 -0.32 29.42 5.41
N ILE A 9 0.78 28.85 5.92
CA ILE A 9 1.80 28.18 5.10
C ILE A 9 1.62 26.67 5.14
N ARG A 10 2.00 25.98 4.06
CA ARG A 10 1.80 24.52 3.90
C ARG A 10 0.35 24.07 4.16
N THR A 11 -0.58 24.97 3.87
CA THR A 11 -2.00 24.75 4.08
C THR A 11 -2.67 24.59 2.75
N ALA A 12 -3.37 23.48 2.55
CA ALA A 12 -4.21 23.25 1.40
C ALA A 12 -5.63 23.72 1.70
N TRP A 13 -6.21 24.48 0.77
CA TRP A 13 -7.62 24.85 0.76
C TRP A 13 -8.27 24.27 -0.49
N SER A 14 -9.44 23.69 -0.36
CA SER A 14 -10.18 23.13 -1.49
C SER A 14 -11.65 23.47 -1.37
N ASP A 15 -12.26 23.89 -2.48
CA ASP A 15 -13.68 24.10 -2.60
C ASP A 15 -14.29 22.94 -3.39
N SER A 16 -15.09 22.13 -2.70
CA SER A 16 -15.77 20.97 -3.28
C SER A 16 -16.83 21.31 -4.33
N ARG A 17 -17.29 22.59 -4.40
CA ARG A 17 -18.30 23.04 -5.37
C ARG A 17 -17.66 23.45 -6.69
N SER A 18 -16.55 24.19 -6.64
CA SER A 18 -15.83 24.65 -7.83
C SER A 18 -14.75 23.68 -8.30
N GLY A 19 -14.32 22.74 -7.42
CA GLY A 19 -13.14 21.87 -7.66
C GLY A 19 -11.82 22.63 -7.57
N GLU A 20 -11.83 23.92 -7.19
CA GLU A 20 -10.62 24.72 -7.07
C GLU A 20 -9.87 24.34 -5.79
N SER A 21 -8.55 24.17 -5.90
CA SER A 21 -7.68 23.93 -4.76
C SER A 21 -6.51 24.91 -4.79
N ARG A 22 -6.16 25.43 -3.61
CA ARG A 22 -5.04 26.37 -3.41
C ARG A 22 -4.14 25.84 -2.31
N PHE A 23 -2.84 25.98 -2.52
CA PHE A 23 -1.84 25.60 -1.53
C PHE A 23 -0.91 26.77 -1.25
N GLY A 24 -0.93 27.26 -0.01
CA GLY A 24 -0.06 28.34 0.44
C GLY A 24 1.36 27.83 0.73
N VAL A 25 2.34 28.39 0.05
CA VAL A 25 3.77 28.26 0.39
C VAL A 25 4.32 29.63 0.76
N GLY A 26 5.25 29.65 1.70
CA GLY A 26 5.88 30.86 2.17
C GLY A 26 7.28 30.58 2.74
N CYS A 27 8.13 31.57 2.72
CA CYS A 27 9.43 31.59 3.40
C CYS A 27 9.54 32.83 4.28
N GLY A 28 10.44 32.82 5.24
CA GLY A 28 10.75 33.98 6.09
C GLY A 28 11.85 34.79 5.46
N ILE A 29 11.53 35.98 4.93
CA ILE A 29 12.51 36.90 4.37
C ILE A 29 13.18 37.65 5.52
N VAL A 30 14.49 37.56 5.60
CA VAL A 30 15.32 38.30 6.54
C VAL A 30 16.30 39.25 5.74
N TRP A 31 16.99 40.11 6.45
CA TRP A 31 17.81 41.17 5.80
C TRP A 31 18.89 40.63 4.86
N ASP A 32 19.41 39.46 5.15
CA ASP A 32 20.46 38.75 4.40
C ASP A 32 19.93 37.66 3.46
N SER A 33 18.62 37.55 3.29
CA SER A 33 18.00 36.60 2.36
C SER A 33 18.40 36.92 0.92
N ASN A 34 18.77 35.85 0.18
CA ASN A 34 18.99 35.90 -1.26
C ASN A 34 17.68 35.56 -1.98
N PRO A 35 17.16 36.42 -2.88
CA PRO A 35 15.90 36.17 -3.57
C PRO A 35 15.85 34.85 -4.36
N SER A 36 16.96 34.42 -4.94
CA SER A 36 17.04 33.17 -5.69
C SER A 36 16.93 31.95 -4.78
N ASP A 37 17.62 31.99 -3.64
CA ASP A 37 17.61 30.89 -2.68
C ASP A 37 16.21 30.74 -2.02
N GLU A 38 15.57 31.87 -1.69
CA GLU A 38 14.22 31.91 -1.17
C GLU A 38 13.19 31.36 -2.19
N PHE A 39 13.37 31.68 -3.46
CA PHE A 39 12.50 31.16 -4.52
C PHE A 39 12.70 29.65 -4.73
N GLU A 40 13.92 29.14 -4.65
CA GLU A 40 14.20 27.71 -4.69
C GLU A 40 13.58 26.99 -3.47
N GLU A 41 13.64 27.62 -2.29
CA GLU A 41 12.99 27.09 -1.08
C GLU A 41 11.47 27.00 -1.27
N LEU A 42 10.84 28.04 -1.82
CA LEU A 42 9.41 28.04 -2.15
C LEU A 42 9.07 26.92 -3.12
N GLN A 43 9.85 26.73 -4.18
CA GLN A 43 9.63 25.64 -5.12
C GLN A 43 9.79 24.28 -4.48
N THR A 44 10.76 24.13 -3.59
CA THR A 44 11.00 22.89 -2.84
C THR A 44 9.82 22.56 -1.92
N LYS A 45 9.28 23.57 -1.23
CA LYS A 45 8.07 23.41 -0.40
C LYS A 45 6.83 23.07 -1.22
N ALA A 46 6.73 23.57 -2.46
CA ALA A 46 5.62 23.26 -3.37
C ALA A 46 5.73 21.88 -4.04
N ARG A 47 6.92 21.26 -4.05
CA ARG A 47 7.14 19.94 -4.67
C ARG A 47 6.25 18.84 -4.09
N ILE A 48 5.80 18.97 -2.84
CA ILE A 48 4.89 18.02 -2.21
C ILE A 48 3.59 17.82 -3.02
N LEU A 49 3.14 18.86 -3.73
CA LEU A 49 1.96 18.79 -4.61
C LEU A 49 2.27 18.16 -5.98
N LYS A 50 3.54 18.17 -6.36
CA LYS A 50 4.02 17.65 -7.65
C LYS A 50 4.70 16.29 -7.50
N GLN A 51 4.74 15.73 -6.28
CA GLN A 51 5.27 14.37 -6.13
C GLN A 51 4.41 13.44 -6.99
N PRO A 52 5.02 12.75 -7.96
CA PRO A 52 4.32 11.72 -8.70
C PRO A 52 3.77 10.70 -7.71
N ASP A 53 2.69 10.04 -8.10
CA ASP A 53 2.20 8.85 -7.39
C ASP A 53 3.43 8.03 -6.98
N PRO A 54 3.61 7.68 -5.69
CA PRO A 54 4.78 6.94 -5.21
C PRO A 54 4.97 5.58 -5.91
N GLY A 55 4.15 5.29 -6.91
CA GLY A 55 4.31 4.15 -7.81
C GLY A 55 4.00 2.81 -7.14
N PHE A 56 3.30 2.81 -6.02
CA PHE A 56 2.86 1.56 -5.38
C PHE A 56 1.33 1.46 -5.37
N HIS A 57 0.85 0.23 -5.27
CA HIS A 57 -0.55 -0.10 -5.08
C HIS A 57 -0.73 -0.96 -3.82
N LEU A 58 -1.92 -0.91 -3.25
CA LEU A 58 -2.33 -1.84 -2.21
C LEU A 58 -2.86 -3.11 -2.86
N PHE A 59 -2.67 -4.26 -2.20
CA PHE A 59 -3.23 -5.48 -2.73
C PHE A 59 -3.65 -6.45 -1.64
N GLU A 60 -4.56 -7.34 -2.00
CA GLU A 60 -4.95 -8.50 -1.22
C GLU A 60 -4.77 -9.78 -2.02
N THR A 61 -4.39 -10.86 -1.34
CA THR A 61 -4.32 -12.19 -1.95
C THR A 61 -5.30 -13.09 -1.23
N MET A 62 -6.26 -13.61 -1.96
CA MET A 62 -7.43 -14.31 -1.43
C MET A 62 -7.56 -15.69 -2.08
N ARG A 63 -7.95 -16.68 -1.29
CA ARG A 63 -8.35 -17.99 -1.80
C ARG A 63 -9.80 -17.92 -2.24
N VAL A 64 -10.07 -18.43 -3.44
CA VAL A 64 -11.41 -18.66 -3.95
C VAL A 64 -11.62 -20.17 -4.07
N SER A 65 -12.69 -20.67 -3.49
CA SER A 65 -13.09 -22.08 -3.54
C SER A 65 -14.59 -22.16 -3.67
N GLN A 66 -15.08 -23.01 -4.57
CA GLN A 66 -16.53 -23.21 -4.79
C GLN A 66 -17.25 -21.87 -5.07
N GLY A 67 -16.64 -20.99 -5.87
CA GLY A 67 -17.19 -19.68 -6.22
C GLY A 67 -17.23 -18.67 -5.05
N LYS A 68 -16.59 -18.96 -3.91
CA LYS A 68 -16.60 -18.08 -2.73
C LYS A 68 -15.20 -17.66 -2.33
N ILE A 69 -15.06 -16.38 -2.00
CA ILE A 69 -13.82 -15.82 -1.47
C ILE A 69 -13.74 -16.11 0.03
N THR A 70 -12.68 -16.81 0.44
CA THR A 70 -12.44 -17.12 1.84
C THR A 70 -12.09 -15.86 2.62
N ARG A 71 -12.75 -15.62 3.76
CA ARG A 71 -12.48 -14.49 4.68
C ARG A 71 -12.56 -13.10 4.02
N LEU A 72 -13.45 -12.91 3.05
CA LEU A 72 -13.59 -11.66 2.30
C LEU A 72 -13.64 -10.42 3.19
N SER A 73 -14.48 -10.43 4.24
CA SER A 73 -14.65 -9.28 5.14
C SER A 73 -13.34 -8.85 5.81
N ARG A 74 -12.46 -9.81 6.17
CA ARG A 74 -11.16 -9.51 6.78
C ARG A 74 -10.18 -8.91 5.77
N HIS A 75 -10.19 -9.41 4.54
CA HIS A 75 -9.39 -8.86 3.46
C HIS A 75 -9.78 -7.43 3.13
N LEU A 76 -11.08 -7.16 2.98
CA LEU A 76 -11.57 -5.82 2.69
C LEU A 76 -11.32 -4.86 3.86
N LEU A 77 -11.47 -5.30 5.11
CA LEU A 77 -11.14 -4.46 6.28
C LEU A 77 -9.66 -4.09 6.31
N ARG A 78 -8.75 -5.01 6.02
CA ARG A 78 -7.31 -4.70 5.96
C ARG A 78 -6.99 -3.75 4.81
N LEU A 79 -7.60 -3.95 3.63
CA LEU A 79 -7.43 -3.06 2.48
C LEU A 79 -7.94 -1.65 2.80
N GLU A 80 -9.10 -1.53 3.44
CA GLU A 80 -9.70 -0.27 3.89
C GLU A 80 -8.81 0.48 4.88
N ASN A 81 -8.31 -0.21 5.91
CA ASN A 81 -7.38 0.37 6.88
C ASN A 81 -6.08 0.86 6.22
N SER A 82 -5.55 0.07 5.28
CA SER A 82 -4.36 0.45 4.52
C SER A 82 -4.63 1.63 3.59
N ALA A 83 -5.80 1.66 2.94
CA ALA A 83 -6.22 2.75 2.08
C ALA A 83 -6.37 4.06 2.88
N GLN A 84 -6.98 3.99 4.07
CA GLN A 84 -7.09 5.13 4.97
C GLN A 84 -5.71 5.66 5.40
N TYR A 85 -4.80 4.77 5.80
CA TYR A 85 -3.45 5.14 6.24
C TYR A 85 -2.66 5.85 5.13
N TRP A 86 -2.71 5.33 3.91
CA TRP A 86 -1.95 5.83 2.76
C TRP A 86 -2.70 6.87 1.91
N SER A 87 -3.91 7.28 2.33
CA SER A 87 -4.77 8.23 1.60
C SER A 87 -5.11 7.76 0.17
N PHE A 88 -5.40 6.47 0.02
CA PHE A 88 -5.99 5.90 -1.19
C PHE A 88 -7.50 6.09 -1.17
N VAL A 89 -8.09 6.34 -2.33
CA VAL A 89 -9.54 6.32 -2.48
C VAL A 89 -10.01 4.86 -2.40
N PHE A 90 -10.92 4.54 -1.49
CA PHE A 90 -11.49 3.20 -1.38
C PHE A 90 -12.99 3.27 -1.09
N ASP A 91 -13.76 2.60 -1.92
CA ASP A 91 -15.19 2.37 -1.73
C ASP A 91 -15.41 0.87 -1.52
N ARG A 92 -15.79 0.51 -0.31
CA ARG A 92 -16.01 -0.89 0.08
C ARG A 92 -17.16 -1.52 -0.70
N GLN A 93 -18.25 -0.78 -0.92
CA GLN A 93 -19.43 -1.30 -1.64
C GLN A 93 -19.10 -1.55 -3.12
N ALA A 94 -18.35 -0.64 -3.72
CA ALA A 94 -17.85 -0.81 -5.09
C ALA A 94 -16.90 -2.02 -5.20
N ALA A 95 -16.03 -2.24 -4.21
CA ALA A 95 -15.14 -3.39 -4.17
C ALA A 95 -15.90 -4.73 -4.01
N GLU A 96 -16.93 -4.77 -3.16
CA GLU A 96 -17.79 -5.93 -2.99
C GLU A 96 -18.57 -6.24 -4.28
N SER A 97 -19.11 -5.22 -4.96
CA SER A 97 -19.82 -5.36 -6.23
C SER A 97 -18.89 -5.89 -7.33
N TYR A 98 -17.68 -5.33 -7.44
CA TYR A 98 -16.64 -5.77 -8.36
C TYR A 98 -16.28 -7.26 -8.16
N LEU A 99 -16.11 -7.67 -6.91
CA LEU A 99 -15.76 -9.06 -6.59
C LEU A 99 -16.93 -10.00 -6.84
N ASN A 100 -18.18 -9.60 -6.59
CA ASN A 100 -19.37 -10.40 -6.86
C ASN A 100 -19.54 -10.65 -8.37
N GLU A 101 -19.32 -9.62 -9.19
CA GLU A 101 -19.35 -9.74 -10.64
C GLU A 101 -18.24 -10.70 -11.12
N LEU A 102 -17.03 -10.57 -10.60
CA LEU A 102 -15.93 -11.47 -10.89
C LEU A 102 -16.27 -12.92 -10.52
N MET A 103 -16.83 -13.16 -9.33
CA MET A 103 -17.22 -14.52 -8.89
C MET A 103 -18.28 -15.15 -9.80
N SER A 104 -19.12 -14.34 -10.40
CA SER A 104 -20.15 -14.82 -11.35
C SER A 104 -19.56 -15.24 -12.71
N SER A 105 -18.39 -14.73 -13.05
CA SER A 105 -17.74 -14.95 -14.36
C SER A 105 -16.74 -16.10 -14.37
N ILE A 106 -16.31 -16.61 -13.21
CA ILE A 106 -15.27 -17.63 -13.10
C ILE A 106 -15.85 -19.03 -12.92
N ASP A 107 -15.06 -20.05 -13.28
CA ASP A 107 -15.39 -21.45 -13.04
C ASP A 107 -15.39 -21.77 -11.53
N SER A 108 -16.56 -22.00 -10.97
CA SER A 108 -16.74 -22.27 -9.55
C SER A 108 -16.25 -23.67 -9.11
N ALA A 109 -16.02 -24.59 -10.05
CA ALA A 109 -15.46 -25.90 -9.74
C ALA A 109 -13.96 -25.86 -9.45
N LYS A 110 -13.29 -24.80 -9.85
CA LYS A 110 -11.85 -24.64 -9.66
C LYS A 110 -11.51 -23.83 -8.41
N HIS A 111 -10.31 -24.03 -7.93
CA HIS A 111 -9.72 -23.19 -6.89
C HIS A 111 -8.84 -22.12 -7.52
N TRP A 112 -8.96 -20.88 -7.03
CA TRP A 112 -8.24 -19.74 -7.56
C TRP A 112 -7.52 -19.00 -6.46
N ARG A 113 -6.32 -18.53 -6.77
CA ARG A 113 -5.61 -17.49 -6.04
C ARG A 113 -5.93 -16.15 -6.71
N LEU A 114 -6.81 -15.39 -6.07
CA LEU A 114 -7.19 -14.05 -6.51
C LEU A 114 -6.28 -13.03 -5.85
N ARG A 115 -5.62 -12.21 -6.67
CA ARG A 115 -4.94 -11.01 -6.21
C ARG A 115 -5.74 -9.80 -6.64
N LEU A 116 -6.35 -9.10 -5.69
CA LEU A 116 -7.03 -7.82 -5.88
C LEU A 116 -6.03 -6.70 -5.65
N GLN A 117 -6.02 -5.70 -6.51
CA GLN A 117 -5.15 -4.54 -6.44
C GLN A 117 -5.99 -3.27 -6.42
N LEU A 118 -5.56 -2.29 -5.62
CA LEU A 118 -6.16 -0.97 -5.51
C LEU A 118 -5.09 0.07 -5.79
N ASN A 119 -5.31 0.92 -6.80
CA ASN A 119 -4.46 2.06 -7.04
C ASN A 119 -4.90 3.28 -6.18
N ARG A 120 -4.09 4.33 -6.16
CA ARG A 120 -4.34 5.52 -5.34
C ARG A 120 -5.65 6.23 -5.68
N CYS A 121 -6.06 6.20 -6.94
CA CYS A 121 -7.30 6.83 -7.41
C CYS A 121 -8.56 6.00 -7.17
N GLY A 122 -8.44 4.82 -6.54
CA GLY A 122 -9.58 3.94 -6.24
C GLY A 122 -9.90 2.91 -7.32
N ALA A 123 -9.14 2.87 -8.42
CA ALA A 123 -9.37 1.85 -9.44
C ALA A 123 -8.91 0.47 -8.95
N LEU A 124 -9.79 -0.51 -9.14
CA LEU A 124 -9.56 -1.91 -8.81
C LEU A 124 -9.11 -2.67 -10.06
N SER A 125 -8.19 -3.59 -9.86
CA SER A 125 -7.80 -4.59 -10.86
C SER A 125 -7.53 -5.93 -10.18
N HIS A 126 -7.49 -7.02 -10.95
CA HIS A 126 -7.24 -8.33 -10.38
C HIS A 126 -6.38 -9.22 -11.29
N THR A 127 -5.78 -10.22 -10.68
CA THR A 127 -5.23 -11.38 -11.38
C THR A 127 -5.76 -12.67 -10.72
N LEU A 128 -6.02 -13.68 -11.56
CA LEU A 128 -6.49 -15.00 -11.14
C LEU A 128 -5.50 -16.06 -11.60
N HIS A 129 -5.06 -16.88 -10.66
CA HIS A 129 -4.23 -18.04 -10.95
C HIS A 129 -4.90 -19.29 -10.36
N PRO A 130 -5.10 -20.35 -11.16
CA PRO A 130 -5.57 -21.61 -10.60
C PRO A 130 -4.53 -22.19 -9.65
N PHE A 131 -4.97 -22.88 -8.61
CA PHE A 131 -4.07 -23.60 -7.71
C PHE A 131 -4.73 -24.89 -7.21
N VAL A 132 -3.88 -25.84 -6.82
CA VAL A 132 -4.31 -27.05 -6.14
C VAL A 132 -4.20 -26.80 -4.64
N PRO A 133 -5.29 -26.95 -3.86
CA PRO A 133 -5.22 -26.80 -2.41
C PRO A 133 -4.27 -27.81 -1.77
N ASP A 134 -3.57 -27.40 -0.71
CA ASP A 134 -2.64 -28.26 0.03
C ASP A 134 -3.32 -29.51 0.62
N GLU A 135 -4.63 -29.44 0.87
CA GLU A 135 -5.42 -30.60 1.34
C GLU A 135 -5.45 -31.72 0.31
N ALA A 136 -5.24 -31.40 -0.98
CA ALA A 136 -5.15 -32.38 -2.07
C ALA A 136 -3.69 -32.90 -2.27
N VAL A 137 -2.71 -32.31 -1.58
CA VAL A 137 -1.30 -32.72 -1.66
C VAL A 137 -1.03 -33.77 -0.57
N THR A 138 -0.87 -35.01 -0.97
CA THR A 138 -0.64 -36.16 -0.06
C THR A 138 0.79 -36.21 0.49
N ASP A 139 1.74 -35.57 -0.19
CA ASP A 139 3.15 -35.53 0.20
C ASP A 139 3.54 -34.08 0.58
N ARG A 140 3.36 -33.74 1.86
CA ARG A 140 3.79 -32.44 2.40
C ARG A 140 5.29 -32.42 2.59
N LYS A 141 6.02 -31.86 1.64
CA LYS A 141 7.43 -31.57 1.84
C LYS A 141 7.58 -30.41 2.82
N CYS A 142 8.44 -30.59 3.82
CA CYS A 142 8.86 -29.48 4.67
C CYS A 142 9.53 -28.41 3.80
N LEU A 143 9.09 -27.16 3.95
CA LEU A 143 9.79 -26.05 3.32
C LEU A 143 11.05 -25.73 4.13
N PRO A 144 12.22 -25.71 3.50
CA PRO A 144 13.43 -25.28 4.19
C PRO A 144 13.34 -23.78 4.46
N LEU A 145 13.67 -23.39 5.68
CA LEU A 145 13.70 -21.99 6.12
C LEU A 145 15.12 -21.60 6.48
N SER A 146 15.49 -20.35 6.22
CA SER A 146 16.72 -19.73 6.70
C SER A 146 16.42 -18.33 7.21
N VAL A 147 17.02 -17.96 8.33
CA VAL A 147 16.92 -16.59 8.85
C VAL A 147 17.60 -15.64 7.85
N SER A 148 16.91 -14.60 7.44
CA SER A 148 17.49 -13.56 6.59
C SER A 148 18.67 -12.90 7.30
N PRO A 149 19.85 -12.78 6.63
CA PRO A 149 21.01 -12.13 7.23
C PRO A 149 20.79 -10.65 7.56
N THR A 150 19.96 -9.98 6.76
CA THR A 150 19.67 -8.56 6.94
C THR A 150 18.37 -8.38 7.71
N PRO A 151 18.41 -7.80 8.92
CA PRO A 151 17.20 -7.48 9.67
C PRO A 151 16.31 -6.47 8.92
N ILE A 152 15.01 -6.57 9.15
CA ILE A 152 14.05 -5.56 8.69
C ILE A 152 13.87 -4.48 9.76
N ASP A 153 13.53 -3.27 9.32
CA ASP A 153 13.21 -2.14 10.20
C ASP A 153 11.76 -2.24 10.65
N SER A 154 11.52 -2.45 11.95
CA SER A 154 10.17 -2.56 12.53
C SER A 154 9.36 -1.25 12.44
N THR A 155 10.02 -0.12 12.14
CA THR A 155 9.35 1.18 11.94
C THR A 155 8.91 1.42 10.50
N ASP A 156 9.30 0.54 9.56
CA ASP A 156 8.90 0.67 8.15
C ASP A 156 7.41 0.36 7.98
N SER A 157 6.63 1.41 7.73
CA SER A 157 5.18 1.31 7.51
C SER A 157 4.80 0.40 6.32
N PHE A 158 5.69 0.20 5.34
CA PHE A 158 5.42 -0.72 4.22
C PHE A 158 5.40 -2.18 4.62
N LEU A 159 6.00 -2.55 5.75
CA LEU A 159 5.95 -3.91 6.29
C LEU A 159 4.65 -4.19 7.06
N ILE A 160 3.99 -3.12 7.56
CA ILE A 160 2.71 -3.25 8.28
C ILE A 160 1.54 -3.38 7.30
N HIS A 161 1.67 -2.76 6.12
CA HIS A 161 0.63 -2.71 5.10
C HIS A 161 0.97 -3.61 3.89
N LYS A 162 -0.06 -4.23 3.32
CA LYS A 162 0.11 -5.10 2.15
C LYS A 162 0.19 -4.26 0.86
N THR A 163 1.42 -3.85 0.52
CA THR A 163 1.71 -2.97 -0.62
C THR A 163 2.58 -3.67 -1.67
N SER A 164 2.63 -3.11 -2.89
CA SER A 164 3.53 -3.60 -3.94
C SER A 164 4.99 -3.23 -3.72
N ARG A 165 5.31 -2.38 -2.76
CA ARG A 165 6.69 -2.13 -2.32
C ARG A 165 7.16 -3.29 -1.47
N ARG A 166 8.04 -4.10 -2.04
CA ARG A 166 8.48 -5.36 -1.46
C ARG A 166 9.99 -5.48 -1.35
N GLU A 167 10.70 -4.36 -1.38
CA GLU A 167 12.16 -4.34 -1.43
C GLU A 167 12.81 -5.12 -0.29
N ALA A 168 12.22 -5.07 0.92
CA ALA A 168 12.72 -5.84 2.08
C ALA A 168 12.54 -7.36 1.86
N TYR A 169 11.39 -7.78 1.32
CA TYR A 169 11.12 -9.19 1.01
C TYR A 169 11.97 -9.69 -0.15
N ASP A 170 12.08 -8.91 -1.22
CA ASP A 170 12.83 -9.29 -2.41
C ASP A 170 14.32 -9.42 -2.09
N ARG A 171 14.87 -8.53 -1.24
CA ARG A 171 16.22 -8.63 -0.71
C ARG A 171 16.38 -9.90 0.13
N ALA A 172 15.48 -10.18 1.07
CA ALA A 172 15.56 -11.36 1.91
C ALA A 172 15.54 -12.67 1.09
N VAL A 173 14.73 -12.71 0.01
CA VAL A 173 14.73 -13.85 -0.93
C VAL A 173 16.05 -13.98 -1.65
N ALA A 174 16.66 -12.87 -2.06
CA ALA A 174 17.95 -12.87 -2.76
C ALA A 174 19.15 -13.28 -1.85
N GLU A 175 19.00 -13.12 -0.52
CA GLU A 175 20.04 -13.42 0.46
C GLU A 175 20.06 -14.89 0.94
N VAL A 176 19.02 -15.68 0.60
CA VAL A 176 18.95 -17.11 0.97
C VAL A 176 19.17 -18.01 -0.25
N PRO A 177 19.60 -19.26 -0.06
CA PRO A 177 19.78 -20.21 -1.17
C PRO A 177 18.47 -20.46 -1.95
N GLU A 178 18.60 -20.80 -3.23
CA GLU A 178 17.46 -21.17 -4.07
C GLU A 178 16.66 -22.33 -3.45
N GLY A 179 15.33 -22.19 -3.44
CA GLY A 179 14.43 -23.18 -2.84
C GLY A 179 14.29 -23.09 -1.32
N VAL A 180 14.99 -22.15 -0.67
CA VAL A 180 14.86 -21.86 0.77
C VAL A 180 13.99 -20.60 0.94
N SER A 181 13.06 -20.63 1.89
CA SER A 181 12.25 -19.45 2.22
C SER A 181 12.92 -18.63 3.32
N PRO A 182 13.05 -17.30 3.16
CA PRO A 182 13.60 -16.46 4.21
C PRO A 182 12.65 -16.35 5.39
N LEU A 183 13.19 -16.44 6.60
CA LEU A 183 12.52 -16.08 7.84
C LEU A 183 12.99 -14.67 8.23
N LEU A 184 12.07 -13.71 8.19
CA LEU A 184 12.40 -12.33 8.47
C LEU A 184 12.48 -12.08 9.97
N VAL A 185 13.50 -11.35 10.38
CA VAL A 185 13.69 -10.89 11.77
C VAL A 185 13.86 -9.38 11.78
N ASN A 186 13.41 -8.72 12.84
CA ASN A 186 13.62 -7.29 12.99
C ASN A 186 14.96 -6.99 13.69
N GLU A 187 15.27 -5.71 13.87
CA GLU A 187 16.49 -5.21 14.54
C GLU A 187 16.61 -5.64 16.01
N LEU A 188 15.53 -6.12 16.62
CA LEU A 188 15.51 -6.68 17.99
C LEU A 188 15.67 -8.20 18.00
N GLY A 189 15.83 -8.83 16.84
CA GLY A 189 15.92 -10.29 16.71
C GLY A 189 14.57 -11.01 16.83
N HIS A 190 13.45 -10.30 16.78
CA HIS A 190 12.13 -10.92 16.80
C HIS A 190 11.75 -11.39 15.40
N VAL A 191 11.22 -12.60 15.31
CA VAL A 191 10.65 -13.14 14.07
C VAL A 191 9.38 -12.36 13.74
N THR A 192 9.28 -11.90 12.50
CA THR A 192 8.17 -11.06 12.01
C THR A 192 7.36 -11.73 10.90
N GLU A 193 8.00 -12.46 9.98
CA GLU A 193 7.34 -13.16 8.87
C GLU A 193 8.19 -14.33 8.35
#